data_aec583419afba874545a7c44800d818f
#
_entry.id   aec583419afba874545a7c44800d818f
#
_cell.length_a   1.000
_cell.length_b   1.000
_cell.length_c   1.000
_cell.angle_alpha   90.00
_cell.angle_beta   90.00
_cell.angle_gamma   90.00
#
_symmetry.space_group_name_H-M   'P 1'
#
loop_
_entity.id
_entity.type
_entity.pdbx_description
1 polymer ?
#
loop_
_entity_poly.entity_id
_entity_poly.type
_entity_poly.pdbx_seq_one_letter_code
_entity_poly.pdbx_strand_id
1 'polypeptide(L)'
;MAENPGDAQALVRLANGYWLEGRGPDLVGEIADRARKLDPASRGAWHMWALAESNPRDRTERWRQVTVQFPDDDLARANLADNAAALAGAEHDYVSLDLAIDTYEQLLANATEPDQREALEKAIEILRKWKF
;
A
#
# COMPACT_ATOMS: atom_id res chain seq x y z
N MET A 1 -31.89 -4.37 -1.86
CA MET A 1 -31.40 -5.38 -2.01
C MET A 1 -30.06 -5.40 -1.96
N ALA A 2 -29.81 -6.41 -1.70
CA ALA A 2 -28.50 -6.67 -1.55
C ALA A 2 -27.71 -6.58 -2.79
N GLU A 3 -26.54 -6.14 -2.66
CA GLU A 3 -25.64 -6.11 -3.76
C GLU A 3 -25.24 -7.53 -4.14
N ASN A 4 -24.96 -7.73 -5.42
CA ASN A 4 -24.54 -9.02 -5.93
C ASN A 4 -23.14 -9.35 -5.42
N PRO A 5 -22.95 -10.47 -4.69
CA PRO A 5 -21.62 -10.85 -4.19
C PRO A 5 -20.60 -11.13 -5.29
N GLY A 6 -21.05 -11.33 -6.54
CA GLY A 6 -20.17 -11.48 -7.68
C GLY A 6 -19.74 -10.16 -8.32
N ASP A 7 -20.22 -9.02 -7.81
CA ASP A 7 -19.85 -7.69 -8.33
C ASP A 7 -18.67 -7.15 -7.53
N ALA A 8 -17.52 -7.00 -8.17
CA ALA A 8 -16.32 -6.50 -7.52
C ALA A 8 -16.51 -5.10 -6.92
N GLN A 9 -17.21 -4.20 -7.62
CA GLN A 9 -17.47 -2.85 -7.08
C GLN A 9 -18.34 -2.89 -5.84
N ALA A 10 -19.34 -3.76 -5.81
CA ALA A 10 -20.19 -3.94 -4.64
C ALA A 10 -19.38 -4.43 -3.45
N LEU A 11 -18.47 -5.37 -3.68
CA LEU A 11 -17.60 -5.89 -2.63
C LEU A 11 -16.63 -4.83 -2.10
N VAL A 12 -16.09 -3.99 -2.98
CA VAL A 12 -15.22 -2.88 -2.56
C VAL A 12 -15.99 -1.89 -1.69
N ARG A 13 -17.22 -1.53 -2.07
CA ARG A 13 -18.06 -0.65 -1.25
C ARG A 13 -18.35 -1.26 0.12
N LEU A 14 -18.64 -2.55 0.15
CA LEU A 14 -18.91 -3.26 1.39
C LEU A 14 -17.67 -3.27 2.29
N ALA A 15 -16.51 -3.61 1.74
CA ALA A 15 -15.25 -3.62 2.48
C ALA A 15 -14.93 -2.22 3.04
N ASN A 16 -15.09 -1.20 2.24
CA ASN A 16 -14.85 0.18 2.66
C ASN A 16 -15.81 0.61 3.78
N GLY A 17 -17.08 0.21 3.69
CA GLY A 17 -18.06 0.49 4.73
C GLY A 17 -17.68 -0.17 6.06
N TYR A 18 -17.27 -1.41 6.03
CA TYR A 18 -16.81 -2.11 7.23
C TYR A 18 -15.53 -1.48 7.80
N TRP A 19 -14.60 -1.09 6.94
CA TRP A 19 -13.39 -0.40 7.36
C TRP A 19 -13.71 0.88 8.13
N LEU A 20 -14.62 1.70 7.59
CA LEU A 20 -15.04 2.94 8.23
C LEU A 20 -15.80 2.72 9.53
N GLU A 21 -16.47 1.58 9.68
CA GLU A 21 -17.15 1.20 10.91
C GLU A 21 -16.21 0.65 11.99
N GLY A 22 -14.93 0.51 11.66
CA GLY A 22 -13.96 -0.08 12.58
C GLY A 22 -14.09 -1.58 12.72
N ARG A 23 -14.67 -2.27 11.71
CA ARG A 23 -14.72 -3.74 11.69
C ARG A 23 -13.32 -4.29 11.52
N GLY A 24 -13.14 -5.53 11.96
CA GLY A 24 -11.81 -6.14 11.98
C GLY A 24 -11.17 -6.25 10.59
N PRO A 25 -9.83 -6.12 10.52
CA PRO A 25 -9.12 -6.15 9.23
C PRO A 25 -9.29 -7.48 8.50
N ASP A 26 -9.49 -8.58 9.21
CA ASP A 26 -9.68 -9.90 8.59
C ASP A 26 -10.93 -9.93 7.70
N LEU A 27 -12.04 -9.36 8.16
CA LEU A 27 -13.28 -9.29 7.40
C LEU A 27 -13.09 -8.41 6.14
N VAL A 28 -12.51 -7.23 6.33
CA VAL A 28 -12.27 -6.28 5.24
C VAL A 28 -11.34 -6.89 4.21
N GLY A 29 -10.24 -7.50 4.65
CA GLY A 29 -9.24 -8.13 3.79
C GLY A 29 -9.81 -9.29 2.98
N GLU A 30 -10.65 -10.11 3.60
CA GLU A 30 -11.29 -11.24 2.91
C GLU A 30 -12.22 -10.76 1.80
N ILE A 31 -13.03 -9.75 2.05
CA ILE A 31 -13.94 -9.19 1.06
C ILE A 31 -13.14 -8.53 -0.07
N ALA A 32 -12.09 -7.78 0.25
CA ALA A 32 -11.24 -7.13 -0.74
C ALA A 32 -10.49 -8.15 -1.61
N ASP A 33 -9.99 -9.24 -1.01
CA ASP A 33 -9.34 -10.32 -1.76
C ASP A 33 -10.29 -10.95 -2.77
N ARG A 34 -11.52 -11.16 -2.37
CA ARG A 34 -12.56 -11.69 -3.25
C ARG A 34 -12.84 -10.74 -4.39
N ALA A 35 -12.92 -9.43 -4.11
CA ALA A 35 -13.16 -8.42 -5.13
C ALA A 35 -12.03 -8.37 -6.17
N ARG A 36 -10.76 -8.41 -5.73
CA ARG A 36 -9.64 -8.34 -6.66
C ARG A 36 -9.50 -9.60 -7.51
N LYS A 37 -9.94 -10.76 -7.01
CA LYS A 37 -9.97 -12.00 -7.79
C LYS A 37 -11.09 -11.99 -8.83
N LEU A 38 -12.22 -11.36 -8.52
CA LEU A 38 -13.32 -11.21 -9.45
C LEU A 38 -13.00 -10.19 -10.55
N ASP A 39 -12.29 -9.12 -10.22
CA ASP A 39 -11.89 -8.10 -11.16
C ASP A 39 -10.46 -7.65 -10.87
N PRO A 40 -9.46 -8.30 -11.49
CA PRO A 40 -8.06 -7.94 -11.27
C PRO A 40 -7.68 -6.53 -11.72
N ALA A 41 -8.52 -5.87 -12.52
CA ALA A 41 -8.30 -4.49 -12.93
C ALA A 41 -8.83 -3.47 -11.91
N SER A 42 -9.52 -3.92 -10.86
CA SER A 42 -10.06 -3.04 -9.83
C SER A 42 -8.97 -2.56 -8.89
N ARG A 43 -8.46 -1.36 -9.14
CA ARG A 43 -7.43 -0.73 -8.30
C ARG A 43 -7.89 -0.59 -6.86
N GLY A 44 -9.16 -0.20 -6.65
CA GLY A 44 -9.74 -0.08 -5.31
C GLY A 44 -9.72 -1.38 -4.52
N ALA A 45 -9.99 -2.50 -5.17
CA ALA A 45 -9.95 -3.81 -4.52
C ALA A 45 -8.54 -4.16 -4.06
N TRP A 46 -7.54 -3.94 -4.90
CA TRP A 46 -6.14 -4.19 -4.55
C TRP A 46 -5.67 -3.30 -3.41
N HIS A 47 -6.03 -2.00 -3.43
CA HIS A 47 -5.67 -1.07 -2.36
C HIS A 47 -6.27 -1.51 -1.02
N MET A 48 -7.55 -1.85 -1.02
CA MET A 48 -8.23 -2.28 0.21
C MET A 48 -7.64 -3.59 0.75
N TRP A 49 -7.29 -4.52 -0.13
CA TRP A 49 -6.65 -5.77 0.23
C TRP A 49 -5.29 -5.53 0.92
N ALA A 50 -4.47 -4.62 0.38
CA ALA A 50 -3.19 -4.28 0.98
C ALA A 50 -3.37 -3.52 2.29
N LEU A 51 -4.28 -2.55 2.31
CA LEU A 51 -4.54 -1.70 3.48
C LEU A 51 -5.02 -2.52 4.68
N ALA A 52 -5.83 -3.55 4.44
CA ALA A 52 -6.46 -4.33 5.49
C ALA A 52 -5.52 -5.35 6.15
N GLU A 53 -4.32 -5.58 5.61
CA GLU A 53 -3.37 -6.52 6.22
C GLU A 53 -2.78 -5.94 7.49
N SER A 54 -2.92 -6.65 8.61
CA SER A 54 -2.46 -6.17 9.91
C SER A 54 -0.99 -6.48 10.19
N ASN A 55 -0.42 -7.52 9.55
CA ASN A 55 0.99 -7.84 9.72
C ASN A 55 1.86 -6.89 8.88
N PRO A 56 2.79 -6.14 9.49
CA PRO A 56 3.54 -5.13 8.76
C PRO A 56 4.38 -5.68 7.60
N ARG A 57 4.98 -6.86 7.75
CA ARG A 57 5.77 -7.48 6.68
C ARG A 57 4.89 -7.92 5.53
N ASP A 58 3.78 -8.57 5.83
CA ASP A 58 2.81 -9.02 4.82
C ASP A 58 2.13 -7.83 4.14
N ARG A 59 1.85 -6.76 4.90
CA ARG A 59 1.26 -5.54 4.34
C ARG A 59 2.22 -4.88 3.35
N THR A 60 3.50 -4.80 3.68
CA THR A 60 4.52 -4.27 2.77
C THR A 60 4.56 -5.09 1.49
N GLU A 61 4.53 -6.42 1.60
CA GLU A 61 4.53 -7.30 0.43
C GLU A 61 3.28 -7.13 -0.41
N ARG A 62 2.11 -6.94 0.21
CA ARG A 62 0.88 -6.69 -0.54
C ARG A 62 0.96 -5.38 -1.32
N TRP A 63 1.47 -4.30 -0.71
CA TRP A 63 1.66 -3.04 -1.44
C TRP A 63 2.67 -3.19 -2.58
N ARG A 64 3.71 -3.99 -2.38
CA ARG A 64 4.66 -4.29 -3.46
C ARG A 64 3.94 -4.94 -4.64
N GLN A 65 3.08 -5.91 -4.38
CA GLN A 65 2.29 -6.57 -5.43
C GLN A 65 1.34 -5.58 -6.13
N VAL A 66 0.76 -4.64 -5.40
CA VAL A 66 -0.07 -3.59 -6.01
C VAL A 66 0.74 -2.76 -7.00
N THR A 67 1.98 -2.40 -6.66
CA THR A 67 2.85 -1.63 -7.58
C THR A 67 3.26 -2.45 -8.81
N VAL A 68 3.32 -3.76 -8.72
CA VAL A 68 3.55 -4.63 -9.88
C VAL A 68 2.31 -4.68 -10.77
N GLN A 69 1.13 -4.80 -10.17
CA GLN A 69 -0.12 -4.84 -10.91
C GLN A 69 -0.46 -3.51 -11.58
N PHE A 70 -0.14 -2.40 -10.91
CA PHE A 70 -0.41 -1.04 -11.38
C PHE A 70 0.89 -0.22 -11.34
N PRO A 71 1.76 -0.36 -12.35
CA PRO A 71 3.09 0.28 -12.32
C PRO A 71 3.07 1.81 -12.31
N ASP A 72 1.97 2.42 -12.70
CA ASP A 72 1.79 3.86 -12.73
C ASP A 72 1.13 4.44 -11.47
N ASP A 73 0.89 3.60 -10.46
CA ASP A 73 0.16 3.98 -9.26
C ASP A 73 1.09 4.56 -8.20
N ASP A 74 1.22 5.90 -8.18
CA ASP A 74 2.08 6.58 -7.22
C ASP A 74 1.55 6.52 -5.79
N LEU A 75 0.24 6.42 -5.60
CA LEU A 75 -0.33 6.24 -4.25
C LEU A 75 0.10 4.89 -3.67
N ALA A 76 0.06 3.83 -4.48
CA ALA A 76 0.55 2.52 -4.05
C ALA A 76 2.05 2.56 -3.72
N ARG A 77 2.85 3.27 -4.53
CA ARG A 77 4.28 3.44 -4.24
C ARG A 77 4.51 4.16 -2.92
N ALA A 78 3.75 5.22 -2.65
CA ALA A 78 3.86 5.94 -1.39
C ALA A 78 3.56 5.03 -0.20
N ASN A 79 2.52 4.21 -0.30
CA ASN A 79 2.18 3.24 0.74
C ASN A 79 3.27 2.18 0.89
N LEU A 80 3.81 1.68 -0.22
CA LEU A 80 4.91 0.71 -0.18
C LEU A 80 6.13 1.30 0.53
N ALA A 81 6.54 2.50 0.15
CA ALA A 81 7.72 3.15 0.73
C ALA A 81 7.52 3.40 2.22
N ASP A 82 6.35 3.93 2.62
CA ASP A 82 6.05 4.23 4.02
C ASP A 82 6.04 2.96 4.87
N ASN A 83 5.44 1.88 4.37
CA ASN A 83 5.40 0.60 5.08
C ASN A 83 6.78 -0.03 5.16
N ALA A 84 7.56 0.02 4.08
CA ALA A 84 8.92 -0.51 4.06
C ALA A 84 9.83 0.25 5.03
N ALA A 85 9.72 1.57 5.09
CA ALA A 85 10.51 2.40 6.02
C ALA A 85 10.16 2.06 7.48
N ALA A 86 8.87 1.95 7.79
CA ALA A 86 8.43 1.58 9.13
C ALA A 86 8.93 0.18 9.53
N LEU A 87 8.85 -0.78 8.61
CA LEU A 87 9.32 -2.13 8.82
C LEU A 87 10.84 -2.17 9.04
N ALA A 88 11.59 -1.41 8.24
CA ALA A 88 13.04 -1.31 8.37
C ALA A 88 13.44 -0.81 9.76
N GLY A 89 12.78 0.22 10.25
CA GLY A 89 13.05 0.78 11.58
C GLY A 89 12.66 -0.16 12.71
N ALA A 90 11.53 -0.84 12.57
CA ALA A 90 11.04 -1.75 13.61
C ALA A 90 11.86 -3.02 13.73
N GLU A 91 12.33 -3.57 12.61
CA GLU A 91 13.02 -4.86 12.58
C GLU A 91 14.51 -4.75 12.27
N HIS A 92 15.05 -3.54 12.11
CA HIS A 92 16.45 -3.29 11.74
C HIS A 92 16.83 -4.05 10.45
N ASP A 93 15.95 -3.95 9.47
CA ASP A 93 16.03 -4.73 8.22
C ASP A 93 16.54 -3.87 7.07
N TYR A 94 17.78 -4.13 6.65
CA TYR A 94 18.37 -3.39 5.52
C TYR A 94 17.68 -3.66 4.18
N VAL A 95 17.10 -4.84 3.98
CA VAL A 95 16.36 -5.13 2.73
C VAL A 95 15.14 -4.22 2.63
N SER A 96 14.40 -4.06 3.72
CA SER A 96 13.25 -3.15 3.77
C SER A 96 13.70 -1.68 3.65
N LEU A 97 14.84 -1.34 4.23
CA LEU A 97 15.40 0.01 4.11
C LEU A 97 15.74 0.34 2.65
N ASP A 98 16.41 -0.56 1.96
CA ASP A 98 16.74 -0.37 0.55
C ASP A 98 15.48 -0.25 -0.31
N LEU A 99 14.47 -1.07 -0.03
CA LEU A 99 13.19 -0.99 -0.73
C LEU A 99 12.52 0.36 -0.52
N ALA A 100 12.54 0.88 0.71
CA ALA A 100 11.96 2.18 1.01
C ALA A 100 12.67 3.31 0.26
N ILE A 101 14.00 3.30 0.29
CA ILE A 101 14.80 4.32 -0.39
C ILE A 101 14.56 4.28 -1.89
N ASP A 102 14.63 3.10 -2.50
CA ASP A 102 14.43 2.94 -3.95
C ASP A 102 13.04 3.41 -4.37
N THR A 103 12.03 3.09 -3.57
CA THR A 103 10.64 3.46 -3.87
C THR A 103 10.41 4.96 -3.74
N TYR A 104 10.98 5.60 -2.70
CA TYR A 104 10.92 7.06 -2.57
C TYR A 104 11.67 7.75 -3.71
N GLU A 105 12.77 7.18 -4.19
CA GLU A 105 13.50 7.73 -5.34
C GLU A 105 12.67 7.67 -6.62
N GLN A 106 11.91 6.59 -6.82
CA GLN A 106 10.98 6.48 -7.94
C GLN A 106 9.90 7.55 -7.87
N LEU A 107 9.34 7.78 -6.68
CA LEU A 107 8.35 8.84 -6.46
C LEU A 107 8.95 10.22 -6.74
N LEU A 108 10.17 10.47 -6.28
CA LEU A 108 10.86 11.73 -6.50
C LEU A 108 11.09 12.01 -8.00
N ALA A 109 11.43 10.96 -8.76
CA ALA A 109 11.64 11.09 -10.20
C ALA A 109 10.37 11.54 -10.92
N ASN A 110 9.19 11.20 -10.41
CA ASN A 110 7.90 11.56 -11.00
C ASN A 110 7.27 12.80 -10.38
N ALA A 111 7.79 13.29 -9.25
CA ALA A 111 7.20 14.41 -8.53
C ALA A 111 7.49 15.74 -9.22
N THR A 112 6.44 16.56 -9.33
CA THR A 112 6.53 17.89 -9.98
C THR A 112 6.35 19.03 -8.98
N GLU A 113 5.61 18.80 -7.88
CA GLU A 113 5.34 19.85 -6.89
C GLU A 113 6.55 20.06 -5.99
N PRO A 114 7.01 21.32 -5.80
CA PRO A 114 8.21 21.59 -4.98
C PRO A 114 8.13 21.08 -3.55
N ASP A 115 6.98 21.19 -2.91
CA ASP A 115 6.81 20.75 -1.52
C ASP A 115 6.90 19.23 -1.42
N GLN A 116 6.30 18.53 -2.38
CA GLN A 116 6.37 17.07 -2.46
C GLN A 116 7.80 16.61 -2.68
N ARG A 117 8.52 17.25 -3.61
CA ARG A 117 9.92 16.93 -3.88
C ARG A 117 10.78 17.12 -2.65
N GLU A 118 10.61 18.23 -1.94
CA GLU A 118 11.36 18.51 -0.72
C GLU A 118 11.10 17.45 0.34
N ALA A 119 9.85 17.05 0.54
CA ALA A 119 9.49 16.03 1.52
C ALA A 119 10.14 14.68 1.17
N LEU A 120 10.14 14.29 -0.10
CA LEU A 120 10.75 13.04 -0.56
C LEU A 120 12.27 13.08 -0.40
N GLU A 121 12.91 14.19 -0.75
CA GLU A 121 14.36 14.36 -0.59
C GLU A 121 14.77 14.24 0.87
N LYS A 122 14.00 14.84 1.79
CA LYS A 122 14.27 14.73 3.21
C LYS A 122 14.09 13.30 3.73
N ALA A 123 13.05 12.62 3.30
CA ALA A 123 12.82 11.23 3.70
C ALA A 123 13.97 10.34 3.26
N ILE A 124 14.43 10.49 2.03
CA ILE A 124 15.56 9.73 1.48
C ILE A 124 16.84 10.02 2.27
N GLU A 125 17.10 11.29 2.53
CA GLU A 125 18.28 11.70 3.29
C GLU A 125 18.31 11.08 4.68
N ILE A 126 17.19 11.08 5.39
CA ILE A 126 17.07 10.51 6.73
C ILE A 126 17.33 9.00 6.67
N LEU A 127 16.70 8.28 5.74
CA LEU A 127 16.83 6.84 5.63
C LEU A 127 18.24 6.41 5.27
N ARG A 128 18.94 7.19 4.45
CA ARG A 128 20.33 6.87 4.07
C ARG A 128 21.30 6.94 5.25
N LYS A 129 20.93 7.65 6.30
CA LYS A 129 21.74 7.76 7.51
C LYS A 129 21.47 6.66 8.53
N TRP A 130 20.41 5.86 8.31
CA TRP A 130 20.08 4.79 9.25
C TRP A 130 21.13 3.70 9.23
N LYS A 131 21.54 3.27 10.44
CA LYS A 131 22.45 2.15 10.65
C LYS A 131 21.93 1.28 11.77
N PHE A 132 21.87 0.02 11.53
CA PHE A 132 21.34 -0.94 12.52
C PHE A 132 22.44 -1.78 13.14
#